data_5ec9e1c2210786b495b31c4040a842d4
#
_entry.id   5ec9e1c2210786b495b31c4040a842d4
#
_cell.length_a   1.000
_cell.length_b   1.000
_cell.length_c   1.000
_cell.angle_alpha   90.00
_cell.angle_beta   90.00
_cell.angle_gamma   90.00
#
_symmetry.space_group_name_H-M   'P 1'
#
loop_
_entity.id
_entity.type
_entity.pdbx_description
1 polymer ?
#
loop_
_entity_poly.entity_id
_entity_poly.type
_entity_poly.pdbx_seq_one_letter_code
_entity_poly.pdbx_strand_id
1 'polypeptide(L)'
;MCIRDSVDTLRTRDSLYLEVATFQIDSTSQSIYDLKPQRNLPFRFAEVSGYAKWGVLALLMILVALYALKRILARYGKGLGDLFKPAPPQPPHVVAIKALEALHNQKLWQNNRHKQYYSGLTDILRTYIAARWGVGAMEMTSDEIIEAMRSEELPDKARMDLTAILRDADLVKFAKATPDGEQNEADYLKAFYFVEETKLVVEEEEPEQPDPMQNQNA
;
A
#
# COMPACT_ATOMS: atom_id res chain seq x y z
N MET A 1 -20.37 -52.00 24.72
CA MET A 1 -20.85 -51.49 26.01
C MET A 1 -22.34 -51.25 25.85
N CYS A 2 -23.18 -52.22 26.31
CA CYS A 2 -24.63 -52.14 26.18
C CYS A 2 -25.20 -51.36 27.35
N ILE A 3 -25.77 -50.20 27.07
CA ILE A 3 -26.52 -49.43 28.05
C ILE A 3 -27.91 -50.09 28.12
N ARG A 4 -28.17 -50.76 29.24
CA ARG A 4 -29.44 -51.37 29.52
C ARG A 4 -30.34 -50.31 30.13
N ASP A 5 -31.27 -49.75 29.31
CA ASP A 5 -32.34 -48.89 29.80
C ASP A 5 -33.29 -49.72 30.68
N SER A 6 -33.19 -49.54 31.98
CA SER A 6 -34.19 -50.03 32.91
C SER A 6 -35.35 -49.02 32.95
N VAL A 7 -36.43 -49.34 32.27
CA VAL A 7 -37.69 -48.61 32.41
C VAL A 7 -38.31 -49.01 33.73
N ASP A 8 -38.19 -48.18 34.75
CA ASP A 8 -38.82 -48.35 36.05
C ASP A 8 -40.25 -47.85 35.94
N THR A 9 -41.19 -48.78 35.86
CA THR A 9 -42.64 -48.52 35.86
C THR A 9 -43.17 -48.45 37.27
N LEU A 10 -43.32 -47.21 37.79
CA LEU A 10 -44.03 -47.01 39.07
C LEU A 10 -45.54 -47.09 38.81
N ARG A 11 -46.14 -48.16 39.32
CA ARG A 11 -47.61 -48.31 39.37
C ARG A 11 -48.12 -47.64 40.66
N THR A 12 -48.75 -46.48 40.49
CA THR A 12 -49.51 -45.90 41.62
C THR A 12 -50.80 -46.61 41.83
N ARG A 13 -51.11 -46.91 43.11
CA ARG A 13 -52.35 -47.60 43.52
C ARG A 13 -53.59 -46.72 43.43
N ASP A 14 -53.42 -45.43 43.42
CA ASP A 14 -54.48 -44.44 43.36
C ASP A 14 -54.52 -43.73 42.07
N SER A 15 -55.68 -43.52 41.49
CA SER A 15 -55.88 -42.70 40.30
C SER A 15 -55.60 -41.26 40.63
N LEU A 16 -54.55 -40.70 40.00
CA LEU A 16 -54.27 -39.26 40.07
C LEU A 16 -55.30 -38.51 39.19
N TYR A 17 -56.19 -37.79 39.80
CA TYR A 17 -57.09 -36.88 39.08
C TYR A 17 -56.39 -35.54 38.91
N LEU A 18 -56.12 -35.21 37.66
CA LEU A 18 -55.60 -33.90 37.30
C LEU A 18 -56.81 -33.05 36.90
N GLU A 19 -57.22 -32.13 37.75
CA GLU A 19 -58.27 -31.19 37.43
C GLU A 19 -57.66 -30.08 36.57
N VAL A 20 -57.88 -30.14 35.27
CA VAL A 20 -57.41 -29.09 34.35
C VAL A 20 -58.50 -28.01 34.35
N ALA A 21 -58.22 -26.90 35.04
CA ALA A 21 -59.05 -25.71 34.92
C ALA A 21 -58.86 -25.10 33.51
N THR A 22 -59.82 -25.30 32.66
CA THR A 22 -59.87 -24.59 31.36
C THR A 22 -60.32 -23.15 31.60
N PHE A 23 -59.47 -22.22 31.18
CA PHE A 23 -59.92 -20.79 31.13
C PHE A 23 -61.11 -20.71 30.21
N GLN A 24 -62.23 -20.16 30.72
CA GLN A 24 -63.37 -19.81 29.86
C GLN A 24 -62.89 -18.68 28.92
N ILE A 25 -62.66 -19.02 27.71
CA ILE A 25 -62.38 -18.02 26.66
C ILE A 25 -63.74 -17.46 26.25
N ASP A 26 -63.97 -16.24 26.62
CA ASP A 26 -65.16 -15.52 26.19
C ASP A 26 -65.12 -15.30 24.67
N SER A 27 -65.81 -16.12 23.92
CA SER A 27 -65.80 -16.13 22.46
C SER A 27 -66.48 -14.91 21.82
N THR A 28 -67.13 -14.07 22.66
CA THR A 28 -67.75 -12.81 22.21
C THR A 28 -66.78 -11.66 22.17
N SER A 29 -65.60 -11.76 22.77
CA SER A 29 -64.61 -10.68 22.74
C SER A 29 -63.41 -10.93 21.83
N GLN A 30 -63.54 -11.86 20.85
CA GLN A 30 -62.55 -12.00 19.79
C GLN A 30 -62.64 -10.86 18.75
N SER A 31 -62.48 -9.62 19.20
CA SER A 31 -62.00 -8.59 18.31
C SER A 31 -60.52 -8.84 18.11
N ILE A 32 -60.14 -9.31 16.92
CA ILE A 32 -58.80 -9.29 16.44
C ILE A 32 -58.32 -7.85 16.59
N TYR A 33 -57.53 -7.59 17.64
CA TYR A 33 -56.91 -6.26 17.75
C TYR A 33 -55.96 -6.12 16.57
N ASP A 34 -56.42 -5.28 15.62
CA ASP A 34 -55.62 -4.92 14.48
C ASP A 34 -54.26 -4.42 14.96
N LEU A 35 -53.19 -4.88 14.31
CA LEU A 35 -51.84 -4.46 14.61
C LEU A 35 -51.84 -2.93 14.62
N LYS A 36 -51.37 -2.34 15.73
CA LYS A 36 -51.27 -0.88 15.82
C LYS A 36 -50.66 -0.34 14.55
N PRO A 37 -51.30 0.60 13.84
CA PRO A 37 -50.76 1.17 12.62
C PRO A 37 -49.42 1.79 12.93
N GLN A 38 -48.44 1.61 11.99
CA GLN A 38 -47.14 2.24 12.11
C GLN A 38 -47.32 3.73 12.38
N ARG A 39 -46.72 4.21 13.48
CA ARG A 39 -46.70 5.64 13.77
C ARG A 39 -45.90 6.34 12.69
N ASN A 40 -46.56 6.95 11.73
CA ASN A 40 -45.96 7.94 10.85
C ASN A 40 -45.65 9.17 11.70
N LEU A 41 -44.39 9.27 12.11
CA LEU A 41 -43.89 10.49 12.77
C LEU A 41 -43.70 11.53 11.65
N PRO A 42 -44.52 12.61 11.63
CA PRO A 42 -44.31 13.69 10.68
C PRO A 42 -42.95 14.33 11.00
N PHE A 43 -42.10 14.44 9.97
CA PHE A 43 -40.81 15.10 10.08
C PHE A 43 -41.04 16.58 10.52
N ARG A 44 -40.64 16.91 11.74
CA ARG A 44 -40.71 18.26 12.24
C ARG A 44 -39.41 18.98 12.05
N PHE A 45 -39.39 19.98 11.18
CA PHE A 45 -38.21 20.84 10.97
C PHE A 45 -37.66 21.47 12.28
N ALA A 46 -38.51 21.62 13.28
CA ALA A 46 -38.10 22.14 14.58
C ALA A 46 -37.09 21.26 15.32
N GLU A 47 -37.11 19.94 15.13
CA GLU A 47 -36.19 19.00 15.77
C GLU A 47 -34.77 19.07 15.16
N VAL A 48 -34.69 19.47 13.89
CA VAL A 48 -33.41 19.57 13.17
C VAL A 48 -32.83 20.99 13.27
N SER A 49 -33.63 21.99 13.64
CA SER A 49 -33.19 23.40 13.65
C SER A 49 -31.99 23.65 14.58
N GLY A 50 -31.89 22.93 15.69
CA GLY A 50 -30.73 23.00 16.59
C GLY A 50 -29.44 22.52 15.93
N TYR A 51 -29.48 21.41 15.29
CA TYR A 51 -28.31 20.82 14.57
C TYR A 51 -28.01 21.58 13.27
N ALA A 52 -29.02 22.13 12.60
CA ALA A 52 -28.84 22.91 11.37
C ALA A 52 -27.98 24.17 11.63
N LYS A 53 -28.14 24.85 12.75
CA LYS A 53 -27.31 26.02 13.14
C LYS A 53 -25.83 25.61 13.29
N TRP A 54 -25.56 24.49 13.96
CA TRP A 54 -24.19 23.96 14.09
C TRP A 54 -23.64 23.47 12.76
N GLY A 55 -24.46 22.87 11.88
CA GLY A 55 -24.08 22.46 10.53
C GLY A 55 -23.69 23.66 9.67
N VAL A 56 -24.47 24.73 9.69
CA VAL A 56 -24.14 25.98 8.97
C VAL A 56 -22.84 26.60 9.49
N LEU A 57 -22.67 26.64 10.83
CA LEU A 57 -21.44 27.16 11.43
C LEU A 57 -20.21 26.33 11.01
N ALA A 58 -20.32 25.01 11.04
CA ALA A 58 -19.26 24.10 10.59
C ALA A 58 -18.92 24.30 9.10
N LEU A 59 -19.95 24.44 8.26
CA LEU A 59 -19.76 24.70 6.82
C LEU A 59 -19.03 26.03 6.59
N LEU A 60 -19.40 27.06 7.32
CA LEU A 60 -18.79 28.40 7.23
C LEU A 60 -17.32 28.35 7.68
N MET A 61 -17.03 27.62 8.75
CA MET A 61 -15.65 27.39 9.22
C MET A 61 -14.80 26.67 8.16
N ILE A 62 -15.37 25.65 7.51
CA ILE A 62 -14.69 24.92 6.43
C ILE A 62 -14.40 25.84 5.25
N LEU A 63 -15.36 26.67 4.83
CA LEU A 63 -15.17 27.65 3.76
C LEU A 63 -14.09 28.67 4.08
N VAL A 64 -14.05 29.19 5.32
CA VAL A 64 -13.02 30.12 5.77
C VAL A 64 -11.66 29.43 5.79
N ALA A 65 -11.57 28.17 6.26
CA ALA A 65 -10.34 27.38 6.26
C ALA A 65 -9.82 27.14 4.82
N LEU A 66 -10.71 26.76 3.89
CA LEU A 66 -10.36 26.58 2.48
C LEU A 66 -9.91 27.89 1.83
N TYR A 67 -10.57 28.99 2.15
CA TYR A 67 -10.15 30.32 1.65
C TYR A 67 -8.78 30.73 2.20
N ALA A 68 -8.56 30.53 3.51
CA ALA A 68 -7.26 30.81 4.13
C ALA A 68 -6.17 29.92 3.54
N LEU A 69 -6.45 28.62 3.34
CA LEU A 69 -5.53 27.67 2.71
C LEU A 69 -5.18 28.12 1.29
N LYS A 70 -6.19 28.45 0.47
CA LYS A 70 -5.98 28.99 -0.88
C LYS A 70 -5.11 30.24 -0.87
N ARG A 71 -5.34 31.14 0.07
CA ARG A 71 -4.56 32.39 0.18
C ARG A 71 -3.12 32.16 0.63
N ILE A 72 -2.91 31.20 1.55
CA ILE A 72 -1.60 30.80 2.02
C ILE A 72 -0.82 30.13 0.87
N LEU A 73 -1.43 29.17 0.16
CA LEU A 73 -0.82 28.51 -0.99
C LEU A 73 -0.46 29.53 -2.10
N ALA A 74 -1.34 30.48 -2.37
CA ALA A 74 -1.07 31.55 -3.36
C ALA A 74 0.14 32.43 -2.96
N ARG A 75 0.38 32.63 -1.66
CA ARG A 75 1.57 33.35 -1.18
C ARG A 75 2.86 32.53 -1.35
N TYR A 76 2.77 31.20 -1.27
CA TYR A 76 3.92 30.30 -1.44
C TYR A 76 4.13 29.86 -2.91
N GLY A 77 3.38 30.45 -3.86
CA GLY A 77 3.50 30.14 -5.29
C GLY A 77 3.06 28.73 -5.67
N LYS A 78 2.43 27.96 -4.76
CA LYS A 78 1.94 26.61 -4.99
C LYS A 78 0.43 26.65 -5.19
N GLY A 79 -0.04 26.29 -6.39
CA GLY A 79 -1.47 26.13 -6.65
C GLY A 79 -2.03 24.87 -5.95
N LEU A 80 -3.32 24.88 -5.62
CA LEU A 80 -4.01 23.67 -5.11
C LEU A 80 -3.84 22.48 -6.08
N GLY A 81 -3.71 22.73 -7.38
CA GLY A 81 -3.43 21.71 -8.40
C GLY A 81 -2.05 21.06 -8.25
N ASP A 82 -1.06 21.75 -7.66
CA ASP A 82 0.28 21.20 -7.47
C ASP A 82 0.36 20.23 -6.31
N LEU A 83 -0.61 20.29 -5.37
CA LEU A 83 -0.73 19.29 -4.30
C LEU A 83 -1.23 17.92 -4.82
N PHE A 84 -1.91 17.91 -5.97
CA PHE A 84 -2.45 16.70 -6.62
C PHE A 84 -1.68 16.31 -7.88
N LYS A 85 -0.67 17.11 -8.29
CA LYS A 85 0.23 16.68 -9.35
C LYS A 85 1.13 15.58 -8.80
N PRO A 86 1.13 14.37 -9.38
CA PRO A 86 2.16 13.40 -9.07
C PRO A 86 3.51 14.08 -9.31
N ALA A 87 4.43 13.93 -8.37
CA ALA A 87 5.79 14.42 -8.55
C ALA A 87 6.31 13.92 -9.91
N PRO A 88 7.03 14.76 -10.69
CA PRO A 88 7.58 14.31 -11.96
C PRO A 88 8.36 13.02 -11.72
N PRO A 89 8.25 12.03 -12.60
CA PRO A 89 8.91 10.75 -12.42
C PRO A 89 10.41 11.01 -12.24
N GLN A 90 10.93 10.61 -11.08
CA GLN A 90 12.36 10.74 -10.82
C GLN A 90 13.12 9.84 -11.79
N PRO A 91 14.28 10.24 -12.28
CA PRO A 91 15.10 9.40 -13.13
C PRO A 91 15.35 8.04 -12.48
N PRO A 92 15.31 6.93 -13.24
CA PRO A 92 15.43 5.57 -12.69
C PRO A 92 16.67 5.35 -11.82
N HIS A 93 17.81 5.95 -12.21
CA HIS A 93 19.06 5.85 -11.46
C HIS A 93 18.96 6.52 -10.08
N VAL A 94 18.29 7.69 -9.98
CA VAL A 94 18.12 8.40 -8.69
C VAL A 94 17.28 7.56 -7.73
N VAL A 95 16.23 6.91 -8.23
CA VAL A 95 15.36 6.04 -7.41
C VAL A 95 16.15 4.82 -6.96
N ALA A 96 16.92 4.19 -7.85
CA ALA A 96 17.73 3.02 -7.54
C ALA A 96 18.82 3.33 -6.51
N ILE A 97 19.58 4.42 -6.66
CA ILE A 97 20.63 4.82 -5.71
C ILE A 97 20.04 5.07 -4.32
N LYS A 98 18.95 5.84 -4.22
CA LYS A 98 18.27 6.07 -2.93
C LYS A 98 17.79 4.77 -2.28
N ALA A 99 17.30 3.83 -3.09
CA ALA A 99 16.84 2.54 -2.58
C ALA A 99 18.02 1.67 -2.10
N LEU A 100 19.16 1.68 -2.82
CA LEU A 100 20.39 1.00 -2.42
C LEU A 100 20.94 1.55 -1.11
N GLU A 101 21.02 2.88 -0.95
CA GLU A 101 21.43 3.53 0.29
C GLU A 101 20.50 3.18 1.45
N ALA A 102 19.18 3.21 1.21
CA ALA A 102 18.21 2.85 2.23
C ALA A 102 18.33 1.38 2.66
N LEU A 103 18.60 0.46 1.72
CA LEU A 103 18.87 -0.96 2.02
C LEU A 103 20.16 -1.13 2.82
N HIS A 104 21.23 -0.46 2.43
CA HIS A 104 22.52 -0.49 3.11
C HIS A 104 22.39 -0.01 4.56
N ASN A 105 21.67 1.09 4.79
CA ASN A 105 21.43 1.67 6.11
C ASN A 105 20.60 0.77 7.04
N GLN A 106 19.85 -0.21 6.52
CA GLN A 106 19.12 -1.18 7.32
C GLN A 106 20.04 -2.21 8.01
N LYS A 107 21.30 -2.32 7.61
CA LYS A 107 22.31 -3.21 8.18
C LYS A 107 21.84 -4.66 8.33
N LEU A 108 21.06 -5.14 7.34
CA LEU A 108 20.39 -6.44 7.41
C LEU A 108 21.39 -7.60 7.52
N TRP A 109 22.45 -7.59 6.73
CA TRP A 109 23.47 -8.65 6.75
C TRP A 109 24.24 -8.65 8.08
N GLN A 110 24.49 -7.48 8.71
CA GLN A 110 25.09 -7.39 10.04
C GLN A 110 24.21 -8.02 11.13
N ASN A 111 22.89 -8.07 10.91
CA ASN A 111 21.91 -8.71 11.77
C ASN A 111 21.59 -10.17 11.33
N ASN A 112 22.48 -10.80 10.60
CA ASN A 112 22.35 -12.19 10.10
C ASN A 112 21.13 -12.42 9.19
N ARG A 113 20.64 -11.35 8.54
CA ARG A 113 19.49 -11.38 7.62
C ARG A 113 19.93 -11.33 6.15
N HIS A 114 20.94 -12.14 5.79
CA HIS A 114 21.55 -12.17 4.45
C HIS A 114 20.53 -12.37 3.33
N LYS A 115 19.60 -13.32 3.48
CA LYS A 115 18.57 -13.57 2.47
C LYS A 115 17.73 -12.33 2.16
N GLN A 116 17.36 -11.56 3.20
CA GLN A 116 16.55 -10.35 3.01
C GLN A 116 17.36 -9.25 2.33
N TYR A 117 18.62 -9.12 2.72
CA TYR A 117 19.55 -8.16 2.10
C TYR A 117 19.69 -8.43 0.60
N TYR A 118 20.05 -9.65 0.19
CA TYR A 118 20.22 -10.00 -1.22
C TYR A 118 18.91 -10.01 -2.00
N SER A 119 17.77 -10.31 -1.37
CA SER A 119 16.48 -10.12 -2.01
C SER A 119 16.22 -8.65 -2.32
N GLY A 120 16.40 -7.77 -1.35
CA GLY A 120 16.26 -6.33 -1.56
C GLY A 120 17.22 -5.78 -2.60
N LEU A 121 18.49 -6.21 -2.57
CA LEU A 121 19.51 -5.79 -3.53
C LEU A 121 19.13 -6.17 -4.97
N THR A 122 18.74 -7.42 -5.19
CA THR A 122 18.31 -7.89 -6.50
C THR A 122 17.00 -7.25 -6.97
N ASP A 123 16.04 -7.00 -6.06
CA ASP A 123 14.77 -6.36 -6.42
C ASP A 123 14.97 -4.91 -6.86
N ILE A 124 15.89 -4.18 -6.23
CA ILE A 124 16.27 -2.82 -6.64
C ILE A 124 16.89 -2.83 -8.03
N LEU A 125 17.85 -3.74 -8.29
CA LEU A 125 18.48 -3.84 -9.59
C LEU A 125 17.50 -4.26 -10.69
N ARG A 126 16.59 -5.20 -10.42
CA ARG A 126 15.52 -5.61 -11.35
C ARG A 126 14.60 -4.46 -11.70
N THR A 127 14.19 -3.68 -10.67
CA THR A 127 13.36 -2.48 -10.86
C THR A 127 14.08 -1.44 -11.72
N TYR A 128 15.36 -1.23 -11.47
CA TYR A 128 16.19 -0.30 -12.26
C TYR A 128 16.32 -0.75 -13.70
N ILE A 129 16.64 -2.03 -13.94
CA ILE A 129 16.76 -2.62 -15.29
C ILE A 129 15.43 -2.47 -16.05
N ALA A 130 14.33 -2.81 -15.42
CA ALA A 130 13.01 -2.66 -16.01
C ALA A 130 12.70 -1.21 -16.40
N ALA A 131 13.01 -0.26 -15.52
CA ALA A 131 12.75 1.16 -15.77
C ALA A 131 13.70 1.78 -16.81
N ARG A 132 14.93 1.26 -16.95
CA ARG A 132 15.99 1.81 -17.81
C ARG A 132 15.93 1.28 -19.23
N TRP A 133 15.70 -0.03 -19.40
CA TRP A 133 15.72 -0.72 -20.70
C TRP A 133 14.36 -1.27 -21.12
N GLY A 134 13.33 -1.17 -20.27
CA GLY A 134 12.02 -1.73 -20.58
C GLY A 134 11.96 -3.27 -20.54
N VAL A 135 13.00 -3.90 -19.99
CA VAL A 135 13.09 -5.37 -19.87
C VAL A 135 12.21 -5.81 -18.68
N GLY A 136 11.43 -6.87 -18.84
CA GLY A 136 10.57 -7.43 -17.79
C GLY A 136 11.34 -8.12 -16.65
N ALA A 137 12.43 -7.52 -16.16
CA ALA A 137 13.38 -8.12 -15.23
C ALA A 137 12.76 -8.57 -13.89
N MET A 138 11.59 -8.05 -13.51
CA MET A 138 10.89 -8.45 -12.29
C MET A 138 10.33 -9.88 -12.35
N GLU A 139 10.02 -10.36 -13.56
CA GLU A 139 9.44 -11.70 -13.79
C GLU A 139 10.47 -12.71 -14.29
N MET A 140 11.71 -12.23 -14.56
CA MET A 140 12.81 -13.04 -15.11
C MET A 140 13.62 -13.71 -14.00
N THR A 141 14.22 -14.85 -14.33
CA THR A 141 15.29 -15.47 -13.55
C THR A 141 16.60 -14.69 -13.69
N SER A 142 17.56 -14.95 -12.80
CA SER A 142 18.88 -14.30 -12.87
C SER A 142 19.59 -14.57 -14.19
N ASP A 143 19.51 -15.80 -14.71
CA ASP A 143 20.14 -16.17 -15.97
C ASP A 143 19.44 -15.50 -17.17
N GLU A 144 18.13 -15.38 -17.17
CA GLU A 144 17.38 -14.67 -18.21
C GLU A 144 17.71 -13.17 -18.24
N ILE A 145 17.89 -12.55 -17.06
CA ILE A 145 18.33 -11.15 -16.98
C ILE A 145 19.74 -11.00 -17.56
N ILE A 146 20.66 -11.88 -17.19
CA ILE A 146 22.04 -11.85 -17.71
C ILE A 146 22.03 -11.99 -19.23
N GLU A 147 21.22 -12.88 -19.78
CA GLU A 147 21.11 -13.08 -21.22
C GLU A 147 20.46 -11.86 -21.93
N ALA A 148 19.38 -11.33 -21.37
CA ALA A 148 18.73 -10.14 -21.91
C ALA A 148 19.67 -8.93 -21.94
N MET A 149 20.50 -8.77 -20.90
CA MET A 149 21.46 -7.67 -20.81
C MET A 149 22.70 -7.83 -21.71
N ARG A 150 22.86 -8.98 -22.39
CA ARG A 150 23.92 -9.14 -23.40
C ARG A 150 23.67 -8.36 -24.67
N SER A 151 22.40 -8.18 -25.03
CA SER A 151 21.98 -7.42 -26.22
C SER A 151 22.00 -5.91 -26.00
N GLU A 152 22.10 -5.46 -24.76
CA GLU A 152 22.12 -4.06 -24.42
C GLU A 152 23.55 -3.47 -24.43
N GLU A 153 23.66 -2.19 -24.78
CA GLU A 153 24.92 -1.46 -24.74
C GLU A 153 25.33 -1.17 -23.29
N LEU A 154 26.12 -2.07 -22.70
CA LEU A 154 26.61 -1.98 -21.33
C LEU A 154 28.14 -2.03 -21.33
N PRO A 155 28.81 -1.24 -20.48
CA PRO A 155 30.21 -1.43 -20.17
C PRO A 155 30.48 -2.86 -19.71
N ASP A 156 31.58 -3.46 -20.16
CA ASP A 156 31.91 -4.86 -19.79
C ASP A 156 32.00 -5.03 -18.28
N LYS A 157 32.53 -4.05 -17.56
CA LYS A 157 32.60 -4.06 -16.11
C LYS A 157 31.21 -4.10 -15.47
N ALA A 158 30.29 -3.24 -15.92
CA ALA A 158 28.91 -3.21 -15.39
C ALA A 158 28.20 -4.56 -15.63
N ARG A 159 28.43 -5.20 -16.78
CA ARG A 159 27.90 -6.53 -17.09
C ARG A 159 28.47 -7.60 -16.18
N MET A 160 29.78 -7.56 -15.92
CA MET A 160 30.44 -8.48 -14.97
C MET A 160 29.93 -8.29 -13.55
N ASP A 161 29.81 -7.05 -13.09
CA ASP A 161 29.33 -6.71 -11.76
C ASP A 161 27.88 -7.19 -11.55
N LEU A 162 26.98 -6.92 -12.51
CA LEU A 162 25.61 -7.43 -12.47
C LEU A 162 25.55 -8.95 -12.39
N THR A 163 26.35 -9.63 -13.22
CA THR A 163 26.39 -11.10 -13.24
C THR A 163 26.87 -11.65 -11.89
N ALA A 164 27.89 -11.05 -11.31
CA ALA A 164 28.43 -11.47 -10.02
C ALA A 164 27.37 -11.30 -8.91
N ILE A 165 26.73 -10.14 -8.83
CA ILE A 165 25.70 -9.86 -7.82
C ILE A 165 24.53 -10.84 -7.92
N LEU A 166 24.01 -11.08 -9.13
CA LEU A 166 22.88 -11.99 -9.33
C LEU A 166 23.22 -13.42 -8.92
N ARG A 167 24.43 -13.91 -9.22
CA ARG A 167 24.89 -15.23 -8.81
C ARG A 167 25.10 -15.34 -7.31
N ASP A 168 25.73 -14.35 -6.70
CA ASP A 168 25.94 -14.32 -5.24
C ASP A 168 24.60 -14.28 -4.51
N ALA A 169 23.64 -13.50 -5.01
CA ALA A 169 22.29 -13.47 -4.50
C ALA A 169 21.59 -14.82 -4.59
N ASP A 170 21.73 -15.55 -5.68
CA ASP A 170 21.14 -16.87 -5.85
C ASP A 170 21.77 -17.90 -4.90
N LEU A 171 23.07 -17.84 -4.67
CA LEU A 171 23.74 -18.69 -3.67
C LEU A 171 23.19 -18.41 -2.25
N VAL A 172 22.97 -17.15 -1.90
CA VAL A 172 22.41 -16.80 -0.59
C VAL A 172 20.95 -17.21 -0.46
N LYS A 173 20.15 -17.00 -1.51
CA LYS A 173 18.70 -17.27 -1.49
C LYS A 173 18.40 -18.78 -1.47
N PHE A 174 19.14 -19.57 -2.25
CA PHE A 174 18.83 -20.98 -2.54
C PHE A 174 19.82 -21.95 -1.90
N ALA A 175 21.11 -21.63 -1.85
CA ALA A 175 22.12 -22.49 -1.25
C ALA A 175 22.44 -22.15 0.22
N LYS A 176 21.76 -21.14 0.81
CA LYS A 176 22.00 -20.67 2.18
C LYS A 176 23.45 -20.23 2.44
N ALA A 177 24.12 -19.71 1.42
CA ALA A 177 25.43 -19.13 1.60
C ALA A 177 25.36 -17.92 2.54
N THR A 178 26.37 -17.75 3.36
CA THR A 178 26.52 -16.64 4.30
C THR A 178 27.80 -15.88 3.96
N PRO A 179 27.77 -14.95 2.99
CA PRO A 179 28.91 -14.14 2.65
C PRO A 179 29.40 -13.35 3.86
N ASP A 180 30.69 -13.10 3.92
CA ASP A 180 31.28 -12.28 4.97
C ASP A 180 30.97 -10.78 4.78
N GLY A 181 31.45 -9.95 5.72
CA GLY A 181 31.18 -8.52 5.68
C GLY A 181 31.82 -7.83 4.49
N GLU A 182 32.99 -8.26 4.07
CA GLU A 182 33.73 -7.70 2.94
C GLU A 182 33.01 -8.00 1.61
N GLN A 183 32.52 -9.22 1.42
CA GLN A 183 31.76 -9.61 0.24
C GLN A 183 30.41 -8.86 0.16
N ASN A 184 29.70 -8.74 1.29
CA ASN A 184 28.42 -7.99 1.32
C ASN A 184 28.62 -6.51 0.95
N GLU A 185 29.71 -5.90 1.39
CA GLU A 185 30.06 -4.51 1.07
C GLU A 185 30.50 -4.38 -0.39
N ALA A 186 31.29 -5.34 -0.89
CA ALA A 186 31.70 -5.37 -2.29
C ALA A 186 30.49 -5.49 -3.22
N ASP A 187 29.48 -6.29 -2.90
CA ASP A 187 28.29 -6.46 -3.72
C ASP A 187 27.39 -5.22 -3.70
N TYR A 188 27.33 -4.50 -2.57
CA TYR A 188 26.72 -3.18 -2.52
C TYR A 188 27.41 -2.18 -3.44
N LEU A 189 28.75 -2.11 -3.39
CA LEU A 189 29.51 -1.20 -4.23
C LEU A 189 29.38 -1.53 -5.72
N LYS A 190 29.41 -2.82 -6.09
CA LYS A 190 29.15 -3.26 -7.47
C LYS A 190 27.75 -2.82 -7.94
N ALA A 191 26.71 -3.00 -7.10
CA ALA A 191 25.36 -2.56 -7.44
C ALA A 191 25.26 -1.04 -7.61
N PHE A 192 25.91 -0.29 -6.74
CA PHE A 192 25.96 1.17 -6.82
C PHE A 192 26.65 1.63 -8.12
N TYR A 193 27.86 1.08 -8.41
CA TYR A 193 28.60 1.43 -9.63
C TYR A 193 27.86 0.98 -10.90
N PHE A 194 27.20 -0.17 -10.89
CA PHE A 194 26.35 -0.60 -12.00
C PHE A 194 25.31 0.46 -12.35
N VAL A 195 24.58 0.98 -11.37
CA VAL A 195 23.57 2.03 -11.58
C VAL A 195 24.23 3.34 -12.04
N GLU A 196 25.35 3.71 -11.42
CA GLU A 196 26.06 4.98 -11.75
C GLU A 196 26.68 4.96 -13.14
N GLU A 197 27.29 3.85 -13.56
CA GLU A 197 27.91 3.72 -14.89
C GLU A 197 26.87 3.58 -16.02
N THR A 198 25.66 3.12 -15.70
CA THR A 198 24.60 2.89 -16.69
C THR A 198 23.48 3.92 -16.67
N LYS A 199 23.65 5.01 -15.91
CA LYS A 199 22.64 6.09 -15.87
C LYS A 199 22.47 6.75 -17.25
N LEU A 200 21.22 7.17 -17.55
CA LEU A 200 20.98 8.09 -18.67
C LEU A 200 21.61 9.43 -18.31
N VAL A 201 22.57 9.87 -19.08
CA VAL A 201 22.97 11.26 -19.08
C VAL A 201 21.88 11.99 -19.87
N VAL A 202 20.86 12.49 -19.18
CA VAL A 202 19.98 13.49 -19.77
C VAL A 202 20.83 14.76 -19.76
N GLU A 203 21.32 15.19 -20.91
CA GLU A 203 21.78 16.57 -21.07
C GLU A 203 20.57 17.44 -20.70
N GLU A 204 20.60 18.05 -19.52
CA GLU A 204 19.70 19.14 -19.21
C GLU A 204 20.03 20.20 -20.25
N GLU A 205 19.14 20.39 -21.24
CA GLU A 205 19.16 21.57 -22.06
C GLU A 205 19.10 22.75 -21.06
N GLU A 206 20.25 23.42 -20.90
CA GLU A 206 20.30 24.67 -20.16
C GLU A 206 19.22 25.59 -20.79
N PRO A 207 18.32 26.16 -19.96
CA PRO A 207 17.31 27.05 -20.51
C PRO A 207 18.05 28.13 -21.28
N GLU A 208 17.85 28.13 -22.60
CA GLU A 208 18.40 29.09 -23.55
C GLU A 208 18.17 30.47 -22.95
N GLN A 209 19.26 31.09 -22.47
CA GLN A 209 19.21 32.45 -21.93
C GLN A 209 18.77 33.33 -23.10
N PRO A 210 17.68 34.10 -22.97
CA PRO A 210 17.25 34.99 -24.03
C PRO A 210 18.39 35.97 -24.34
N ASP A 211 18.83 35.94 -25.59
CA ASP A 211 19.90 36.77 -26.13
C ASP A 211 19.64 38.25 -25.79
N PRO A 212 20.52 38.93 -25.04
CA PRO A 212 20.31 40.33 -24.61
C PRO A 212 20.34 41.32 -25.75
N MET A 213 20.55 40.89 -27.00
CA MET A 213 20.69 41.80 -28.16
C MET A 213 19.40 42.09 -28.95
N GLN A 214 18.24 41.53 -28.57
CA GLN A 214 16.98 41.78 -29.28
C GLN A 214 16.21 43.04 -28.82
N ASN A 215 16.73 43.82 -27.87
CA ASN A 215 16.00 44.97 -27.32
C ASN A 215 16.59 46.34 -27.72
N GLN A 216 17.30 46.43 -28.85
CA GLN A 216 17.84 47.74 -29.32
C GLN A 216 17.21 48.28 -30.59
N ASN A 217 16.08 47.76 -31.08
CA ASN A 217 15.37 48.37 -32.21
C ASN A 217 13.85 48.42 -31.95
N ALA A 218 13.43 49.31 -31.08
CA ALA A 218 12.07 49.86 -31.07
C ALA A 218 12.08 51.28 -30.52
#